data_e09a4abdf141b49a2a26980f28c8f428
#
_entry.id   e09a4abdf141b49a2a26980f28c8f428
#
_cell.length_a   1.000
_cell.length_b   1.000
_cell.length_c   1.000
_cell.angle_alpha   90.00
_cell.angle_beta   90.00
_cell.angle_gamma   90.00
#
_symmetry.space_group_name_H-M   'P 1'
#
loop_
_entity.id
_entity.type
_entity.pdbx_description
1 polymer ?
#
loop_
_entity_poly.entity_id
_entity_poly.type
_entity_poly.pdbx_seq_one_letter_code
_entity_poly.pdbx_strand_id
1 'polypeptide(L)'
;MSTADEPTAEPADEAATEDAAEEVGPTTEGPKPMAVEETTEVVLAVLRRYLVRLFRRFGYSVSVVAVFSLVAGLGWQLWQQHRVAAAESAAQDAAVHYAQVLTSIDSNKVDDDFAAVLNGATGDFKDTYTKASVQLRQLLIDNKATAQGTVVQSAVQSGSRDEVVVLLMVNQAVTNTNRPDPRVDRTRMKMTMTRVDGRWLASKVELP
;
A
#
# COMPACT_ATOMS: atom_id res chain seq x y z
N MET A 1 63.48 35.21 25.25
CA MET A 1 63.55 35.99 26.51
C MET A 1 63.21 35.00 27.58
N SER A 2 64.18 34.35 28.08
CA SER A 2 64.92 34.73 29.33
C SER A 2 64.13 34.27 30.51
N THR A 3 64.49 33.37 31.25
CA THR A 3 65.61 32.96 32.09
C THR A 3 64.99 32.25 33.30
N ALA A 4 65.41 31.02 33.60
CA ALA A 4 66.35 30.72 34.66
C ALA A 4 65.69 30.80 36.04
N ASP A 5 65.77 29.92 36.97
CA ASP A 5 67.02 29.40 37.50
C ASP A 5 66.70 28.32 38.58
N GLU A 6 67.45 27.31 38.59
CA GLU A 6 67.79 26.41 39.72
C GLU A 6 68.64 27.26 40.76
N PRO A 7 69.00 26.86 41.99
CA PRO A 7 69.51 25.55 42.34
C PRO A 7 69.35 25.05 43.83
N THR A 8 69.68 23.80 44.12
CA THR A 8 70.74 23.32 45.07
C THR A 8 70.45 23.44 46.58
N ALA A 9 70.52 22.43 47.45
CA ALA A 9 71.63 21.61 47.78
C ALA A 9 71.26 20.61 48.90
N GLU A 10 71.77 19.43 48.75
CA GLU A 10 72.20 18.50 49.82
C GLU A 10 73.27 19.19 50.72
N PRO A 11 73.72 18.68 51.90
CA PRO A 11 74.04 17.28 52.19
C PRO A 11 73.97 16.80 53.67
N ALA A 12 74.19 15.51 53.87
CA ALA A 12 75.00 14.76 54.85
C ALA A 12 74.64 14.87 56.33
N ASP A 13 74.78 13.98 57.17
CA ASP A 13 75.70 12.87 57.35
C ASP A 13 75.40 12.13 58.70
N GLU A 14 75.80 10.94 58.75
CA GLU A 14 76.51 10.12 59.72
C GLU A 14 75.77 9.54 60.96
N ALA A 15 75.70 8.35 60.92
CA ALA A 15 76.56 7.31 61.51
C ALA A 15 76.15 6.67 62.88
N ALA A 16 76.17 5.38 62.80
CA ALA A 16 76.69 4.41 63.75
C ALA A 16 75.90 4.19 65.11
N THR A 17 75.66 3.06 65.50
CA THR A 17 76.29 1.84 65.83
C THR A 17 75.36 0.98 66.74
N GLU A 18 75.42 -0.32 66.46
CA GLU A 18 75.51 -1.48 67.41
C GLU A 18 74.59 -1.51 68.63
N ASP A 19 73.94 -2.56 68.95
CA ASP A 19 74.31 -3.94 69.20
C ASP A 19 73.14 -4.77 69.82
N ALA A 20 73.13 -6.00 69.48
CA ALA A 20 72.80 -7.19 70.20
C ALA A 20 71.42 -7.50 70.78
N ALA A 21 71.10 -8.72 70.44
CA ALA A 21 70.53 -9.82 71.15
C ALA A 21 69.01 -9.94 71.30
N GLU A 22 68.58 -11.02 70.68
CA GLU A 22 68.01 -12.28 71.21
C GLU A 22 66.59 -12.13 71.80
N GLU A 23 65.67 -12.82 71.36
CA GLU A 23 65.13 -14.17 71.58
C GLU A 23 63.65 -14.28 71.14
N VAL A 24 63.39 -15.35 70.44
CA VAL A 24 62.21 -16.25 70.46
C VAL A 24 60.80 -15.70 70.27
N GLY A 25 60.25 -16.07 69.14
CA GLY A 25 58.95 -16.50 68.71
C GLY A 25 57.70 -16.27 69.55
N PRO A 26 56.51 -16.45 69.00
CA PRO A 26 56.14 -17.34 67.91
C PRO A 26 55.35 -16.70 66.76
N THR A 27 55.36 -17.39 65.63
CA THR A 27 54.56 -17.37 64.48
C THR A 27 53.13 -16.93 64.73
N THR A 28 52.73 -15.76 64.17
CA THR A 28 51.37 -15.55 63.90
C THR A 28 51.28 -15.31 62.38
N GLU A 29 50.87 -16.36 61.70
CA GLU A 29 50.47 -16.39 60.33
C GLU A 29 49.35 -15.31 60.11
N GLY A 30 49.67 -14.19 59.44
CA GLY A 30 48.69 -13.28 58.98
C GLY A 30 47.83 -13.92 57.88
N PRO A 31 46.52 -13.63 57.80
CA PRO A 31 45.70 -14.24 56.80
C PRO A 31 46.18 -13.76 55.44
N LYS A 32 46.48 -14.73 54.55
CA LYS A 32 46.65 -14.50 53.09
C LYS A 32 45.50 -13.73 52.60
N PRO A 33 45.69 -12.74 51.70
CA PRO A 33 44.60 -12.14 50.95
C PRO A 33 44.05 -13.19 49.95
N MET A 34 43.10 -13.97 50.44
CA MET A 34 42.35 -14.89 49.59
C MET A 34 41.30 -14.12 48.82
N ALA A 35 41.43 -14.19 47.49
CA ALA A 35 40.32 -14.28 46.53
C ALA A 35 39.43 -13.04 46.33
N VAL A 36 40.00 -11.90 45.99
CA VAL A 36 39.22 -10.86 45.32
C VAL A 36 39.04 -11.18 43.81
N GLU A 37 39.96 -11.94 43.22
CA GLU A 37 39.87 -12.35 41.80
C GLU A 37 38.80 -13.42 41.52
N GLU A 38 38.63 -14.38 42.45
CA GLU A 38 37.66 -15.47 42.27
C GLU A 38 36.20 -14.98 42.39
N THR A 39 35.96 -13.94 43.18
CA THR A 39 34.61 -13.36 43.33
C THR A 39 34.19 -12.54 42.13
N THR A 40 35.11 -11.88 41.42
CA THR A 40 34.84 -11.12 40.21
C THR A 40 34.49 -12.00 39.03
N GLU A 41 35.17 -13.14 38.86
CA GLU A 41 34.87 -14.09 37.78
C GLU A 41 33.49 -14.75 37.97
N VAL A 42 33.12 -15.11 39.20
CA VAL A 42 31.80 -15.68 39.51
C VAL A 42 30.68 -14.67 39.26
N VAL A 43 30.87 -13.41 39.66
CA VAL A 43 29.88 -12.32 39.41
C VAL A 43 29.72 -12.05 37.93
N LEU A 44 30.81 -11.98 37.18
CA LEU A 44 30.77 -11.78 35.71
C LEU A 44 30.11 -12.98 35.00
N ALA A 45 30.37 -14.22 35.45
CA ALA A 45 29.73 -15.42 34.89
C ALA A 45 28.21 -15.43 35.14
N VAL A 46 27.77 -15.02 36.32
CA VAL A 46 26.34 -14.92 36.68
C VAL A 46 25.67 -13.80 35.90
N LEU A 47 26.30 -12.63 35.80
CA LEU A 47 25.80 -11.48 35.03
C LEU A 47 25.65 -11.82 33.52
N ARG A 48 26.67 -12.52 32.97
CA ARG A 48 26.63 -12.99 31.58
C ARG A 48 25.51 -14.00 31.33
N ARG A 49 25.27 -14.94 32.25
CA ARG A 49 24.16 -15.90 32.16
C ARG A 49 22.80 -15.19 32.26
N TYR A 50 22.69 -14.20 33.11
CA TYR A 50 21.47 -13.41 33.29
C TYR A 50 21.17 -12.56 32.02
N LEU A 51 22.18 -11.89 31.48
CA LEU A 51 22.07 -11.12 30.23
C LEU A 51 21.71 -12.02 29.06
N VAL A 52 22.34 -13.19 28.89
CA VAL A 52 22.02 -14.13 27.83
C VAL A 52 20.57 -14.64 27.91
N ARG A 53 20.07 -14.89 29.15
CA ARG A 53 18.66 -15.28 29.34
C ARG A 53 17.69 -14.13 29.03
N LEU A 54 18.05 -12.92 29.42
CA LEU A 54 17.24 -11.71 29.11
C LEU A 54 17.21 -11.45 27.60
N PHE A 55 18.37 -11.51 26.95
CA PHE A 55 18.47 -11.36 25.50
C PHE A 55 17.72 -12.45 24.73
N ARG A 56 17.75 -13.68 25.21
CA ARG A 56 17.02 -14.81 24.59
C ARG A 56 15.52 -14.68 24.76
N ARG A 57 15.03 -14.18 25.90
CA ARG A 57 13.60 -13.91 26.14
C ARG A 57 13.11 -12.69 25.35
N PHE A 58 13.90 -11.63 25.33
CA PHE A 58 13.61 -10.43 24.54
C PHE A 58 13.67 -10.70 23.03
N GLY A 59 14.68 -11.42 22.57
CA GLY A 59 14.81 -11.83 21.17
C GLY A 59 13.64 -12.67 20.67
N TYR A 60 13.15 -13.61 21.51
CA TYR A 60 11.98 -14.41 21.18
C TYR A 60 10.70 -13.55 21.07
N SER A 61 10.48 -12.64 22.01
CA SER A 61 9.32 -11.73 21.98
C SER A 61 9.35 -10.79 20.76
N VAL A 62 10.51 -10.24 20.43
CA VAL A 62 10.70 -9.39 19.25
C VAL A 62 10.46 -10.18 17.96
N SER A 63 10.96 -11.43 17.89
CA SER A 63 10.73 -12.29 16.72
C SER A 63 9.25 -12.65 16.55
N VAL A 64 8.54 -12.95 17.62
CA VAL A 64 7.10 -13.23 17.59
C VAL A 64 6.32 -12.02 17.13
N VAL A 65 6.61 -10.83 17.67
CA VAL A 65 5.96 -9.57 17.23
C VAL A 65 6.26 -9.28 15.76
N ALA A 66 7.50 -9.49 15.31
CA ALA A 66 7.88 -9.29 13.91
C ALA A 66 7.11 -10.24 12.97
N VAL A 67 6.98 -11.52 13.33
CA VAL A 67 6.20 -12.51 12.55
C VAL A 67 4.72 -12.13 12.52
N PHE A 68 4.13 -11.76 13.66
CA PHE A 68 2.74 -11.32 13.72
C PHE A 68 2.49 -10.06 12.86
N SER A 69 3.42 -9.08 12.91
CA SER A 69 3.32 -7.87 12.09
C SER A 69 3.42 -8.18 10.60
N LEU A 70 4.27 -9.12 10.22
CA LEU A 70 4.44 -9.55 8.84
C LEU A 70 3.19 -10.30 8.33
N VAL A 71 2.65 -11.21 9.13
CA VAL A 71 1.41 -11.94 8.81
C VAL A 71 0.21 -10.98 8.72
N ALA A 72 0.09 -10.04 9.66
CA ALA A 72 -0.95 -9.02 9.62
C ALA A 72 -0.83 -8.11 8.38
N GLY A 73 0.40 -7.70 8.03
CA GLY A 73 0.67 -6.89 6.83
C GLY A 73 0.32 -7.63 5.54
N LEU A 74 0.73 -8.90 5.41
CA LEU A 74 0.37 -9.74 4.26
C LEU A 74 -1.13 -9.99 4.19
N GLY A 75 -1.78 -10.29 5.32
CA GLY A 75 -3.24 -10.47 5.39
C GLY A 75 -3.99 -9.22 4.96
N TRP A 76 -3.55 -8.04 5.41
CA TRP A 76 -4.12 -6.76 5.00
C TRP A 76 -3.96 -6.51 3.49
N GLN A 77 -2.79 -6.82 2.93
CA GLN A 77 -2.52 -6.64 1.50
C GLN A 77 -3.39 -7.57 0.64
N LEU A 78 -3.52 -8.84 1.01
CA LEU A 78 -4.40 -9.80 0.34
C LEU A 78 -5.87 -9.36 0.41
N TRP A 79 -6.33 -8.93 1.57
CA TRP A 79 -7.70 -8.44 1.75
C TRP A 79 -7.97 -7.19 0.88
N GLN A 80 -6.99 -6.30 0.78
CA GLN A 80 -7.06 -5.13 -0.09
C GLN A 80 -7.18 -5.52 -1.57
N GLN A 81 -6.36 -6.48 -2.03
CA GLN A 81 -6.40 -6.99 -3.40
C GLN A 81 -7.75 -7.63 -3.74
N HIS A 82 -8.31 -8.45 -2.85
CA HIS A 82 -9.63 -9.05 -3.05
C HIS A 82 -10.74 -8.00 -3.20
N ARG A 83 -10.67 -6.91 -2.45
CA ARG A 83 -11.67 -5.83 -2.56
C ARG A 83 -11.56 -5.06 -3.87
N VAL A 84 -10.36 -4.84 -4.37
CA VAL A 84 -10.15 -4.21 -5.68
C VAL A 84 -10.63 -5.14 -6.80
N ALA A 85 -10.27 -6.41 -6.77
CA ALA A 85 -10.72 -7.38 -7.78
C ALA A 85 -12.25 -7.52 -7.84
N ALA A 86 -12.92 -7.52 -6.68
CA ALA A 86 -14.38 -7.53 -6.62
C ALA A 86 -15.01 -6.23 -7.19
N ALA A 87 -14.37 -5.07 -6.93
CA ALA A 87 -14.79 -3.80 -7.49
C ALA A 87 -14.60 -3.76 -9.01
N GLU A 88 -13.48 -4.26 -9.51
CA GLU A 88 -13.17 -4.36 -10.94
C GLU A 88 -14.19 -5.23 -11.68
N SER A 89 -14.50 -6.40 -11.14
CA SER A 89 -15.52 -7.30 -11.72
C SER A 89 -16.89 -6.64 -11.76
N ALA A 90 -17.34 -6.05 -10.64
CA ALA A 90 -18.64 -5.38 -10.57
C ALA A 90 -18.72 -4.15 -11.50
N ALA A 91 -17.63 -3.40 -11.62
CA ALA A 91 -17.54 -2.26 -12.54
C ALA A 91 -17.53 -2.70 -14.01
N GLN A 92 -16.83 -3.81 -14.32
CA GLN A 92 -16.82 -4.40 -15.67
C GLN A 92 -18.20 -4.86 -16.11
N ASP A 93 -18.93 -5.57 -15.24
CA ASP A 93 -20.30 -6.00 -15.52
C ASP A 93 -21.24 -4.81 -15.73
N ALA A 94 -21.12 -3.78 -14.90
CA ALA A 94 -21.87 -2.53 -15.04
C ALA A 94 -21.51 -1.79 -16.34
N ALA A 95 -20.23 -1.74 -16.72
CA ALA A 95 -19.79 -1.13 -17.97
C ALA A 95 -20.29 -1.86 -19.21
N VAL A 96 -20.30 -3.20 -19.19
CA VAL A 96 -20.86 -4.04 -20.27
C VAL A 96 -22.35 -3.77 -20.44
N HIS A 97 -23.11 -3.80 -19.36
CA HIS A 97 -24.54 -3.48 -19.41
C HIS A 97 -24.78 -2.03 -19.89
N TYR A 98 -24.03 -1.07 -19.35
CA TYR A 98 -24.17 0.32 -19.72
C TYR A 98 -23.78 0.60 -21.17
N ALA A 99 -22.75 -0.05 -21.70
CA ALA A 99 -22.34 0.06 -23.09
C ALA A 99 -23.44 -0.43 -24.04
N GLN A 100 -24.16 -1.51 -23.68
CA GLN A 100 -25.33 -1.96 -24.44
C GLN A 100 -26.44 -0.92 -24.45
N VAL A 101 -26.76 -0.32 -23.30
CA VAL A 101 -27.74 0.76 -23.20
C VAL A 101 -27.32 1.97 -24.03
N LEU A 102 -26.06 2.39 -23.91
CA LEU A 102 -25.53 3.55 -24.62
C LEU A 102 -25.52 3.38 -26.14
N THR A 103 -25.34 2.16 -26.64
CA THR A 103 -25.22 1.84 -28.07
C THR A 103 -26.50 1.29 -28.69
N SER A 104 -27.56 1.16 -27.88
CA SER A 104 -28.88 0.75 -28.33
C SER A 104 -29.83 1.94 -28.30
N ILE A 105 -30.52 2.23 -29.40
CA ILE A 105 -31.49 3.28 -29.48
C ILE A 105 -32.63 2.91 -30.42
N ASP A 106 -33.85 3.27 -30.06
CA ASP A 106 -35.04 3.11 -30.88
C ASP A 106 -35.73 4.45 -31.09
N SER A 107 -35.88 4.87 -32.35
CA SER A 107 -36.55 6.13 -32.69
C SER A 107 -37.99 6.23 -32.14
N ASN A 108 -38.64 5.14 -31.78
CA ASN A 108 -39.96 5.13 -31.17
C ASN A 108 -39.91 5.33 -29.64
N LYS A 109 -38.74 5.19 -29.02
CA LYS A 109 -38.54 5.26 -27.56
C LYS A 109 -37.34 6.16 -27.18
N VAL A 110 -37.01 7.11 -28.02
CA VAL A 110 -35.83 7.99 -27.88
C VAL A 110 -35.73 8.62 -26.48
N ASP A 111 -36.87 9.07 -25.93
CA ASP A 111 -36.90 9.74 -24.64
C ASP A 111 -36.59 8.76 -23.50
N ASP A 112 -37.12 7.55 -23.57
CA ASP A 112 -36.84 6.49 -22.60
C ASP A 112 -35.38 6.02 -22.66
N ASP A 113 -34.86 5.84 -23.88
CA ASP A 113 -33.47 5.44 -24.12
C ASP A 113 -32.50 6.50 -23.60
N PHE A 114 -32.77 7.78 -23.86
CA PHE A 114 -31.95 8.88 -23.31
C PHE A 114 -32.03 8.96 -21.81
N ALA A 115 -33.19 8.74 -21.21
CA ALA A 115 -33.35 8.69 -19.77
C ALA A 115 -32.56 7.53 -19.15
N ALA A 116 -32.55 6.34 -19.80
CA ALA A 116 -31.78 5.20 -19.38
C ALA A 116 -30.26 5.47 -19.40
N VAL A 117 -29.77 6.11 -20.47
CA VAL A 117 -28.35 6.52 -20.55
C VAL A 117 -28.00 7.52 -19.45
N LEU A 118 -28.82 8.54 -19.23
CA LEU A 118 -28.58 9.58 -18.22
C LEU A 118 -28.64 9.01 -16.79
N ASN A 119 -29.44 7.98 -16.54
CA ASN A 119 -29.51 7.30 -15.25
C ASN A 119 -28.24 6.50 -14.92
N GLY A 120 -27.53 6.01 -15.93
CA GLY A 120 -26.25 5.31 -15.79
C GLY A 120 -25.03 6.20 -15.92
N ALA A 121 -25.20 7.50 -16.14
CA ALA A 121 -24.14 8.50 -16.34
C ALA A 121 -23.92 9.38 -15.10
N THR A 122 -22.69 9.87 -14.93
CA THR A 122 -22.32 10.86 -13.92
C THR A 122 -21.23 11.79 -14.46
N GLY A 123 -20.92 12.87 -13.74
CA GLY A 123 -19.85 13.81 -14.06
C GLY A 123 -19.95 14.42 -15.46
N ASP A 124 -18.79 14.66 -16.05
CA ASP A 124 -18.67 15.36 -17.36
C ASP A 124 -19.40 14.63 -18.50
N PHE A 125 -19.45 13.29 -18.43
CA PHE A 125 -20.16 12.52 -19.45
C PHE A 125 -21.67 12.79 -19.42
N LYS A 126 -22.26 12.83 -18.23
CA LYS A 126 -23.68 13.15 -18.06
C LYS A 126 -24.03 14.51 -18.63
N ASP A 127 -23.21 15.52 -18.32
CA ASP A 127 -23.42 16.90 -18.78
C ASP A 127 -23.32 17.04 -20.32
N THR A 128 -22.29 16.35 -20.85
CA THR A 128 -22.07 16.35 -22.31
C THR A 128 -23.20 15.63 -23.05
N TYR A 129 -23.60 14.45 -22.54
CA TYR A 129 -24.67 13.67 -23.14
C TYR A 129 -26.03 14.38 -23.06
N THR A 130 -26.32 15.06 -21.94
CA THR A 130 -27.55 15.87 -21.79
C THR A 130 -27.66 16.96 -22.86
N LYS A 131 -26.54 17.62 -23.16
CA LYS A 131 -26.53 18.66 -24.25
C LYS A 131 -26.66 18.04 -25.62
N ALA A 132 -25.99 16.93 -25.88
CA ALA A 132 -26.01 16.27 -27.18
C ALA A 132 -27.38 15.62 -27.48
N SER A 133 -28.04 15.03 -26.48
CA SER A 133 -29.32 14.32 -26.65
C SER A 133 -30.43 15.24 -27.21
N VAL A 134 -30.45 16.53 -26.81
CA VAL A 134 -31.42 17.49 -27.28
C VAL A 134 -31.32 17.70 -28.81
N GLN A 135 -30.09 17.76 -29.34
CA GLN A 135 -29.86 17.94 -30.78
C GLN A 135 -30.07 16.64 -31.57
N LEU A 136 -29.71 15.49 -30.98
CA LEU A 136 -29.85 14.20 -31.65
C LEU A 136 -31.28 13.69 -31.70
N ARG A 137 -32.12 14.08 -30.74
CA ARG A 137 -33.51 13.61 -30.63
C ARG A 137 -34.29 13.73 -31.92
N GLN A 138 -34.36 14.93 -32.50
CA GLN A 138 -35.12 15.18 -33.72
C GLN A 138 -34.55 14.41 -34.91
N LEU A 139 -33.22 14.39 -35.02
CA LEU A 139 -32.54 13.69 -36.10
C LEU A 139 -32.84 12.19 -36.10
N LEU A 140 -32.87 11.53 -34.91
CA LEU A 140 -33.18 10.12 -34.77
C LEU A 140 -34.61 9.77 -35.14
N ILE A 141 -35.56 10.62 -34.73
CA ILE A 141 -37.00 10.49 -35.05
C ILE A 141 -37.22 10.63 -36.54
N ASP A 142 -36.70 11.70 -37.16
CA ASP A 142 -36.88 12.00 -38.57
C ASP A 142 -36.32 10.91 -39.49
N ASN A 143 -35.19 10.31 -39.09
CA ASN A 143 -34.57 9.24 -39.88
C ASN A 143 -35.06 7.84 -39.47
N LYS A 144 -35.99 7.72 -38.51
CA LYS A 144 -36.43 6.43 -37.96
C LYS A 144 -35.25 5.54 -37.63
N ALA A 145 -34.23 6.13 -37.01
CA ALA A 145 -33.00 5.43 -36.73
C ALA A 145 -33.17 4.43 -35.58
N THR A 146 -32.68 3.21 -35.80
CA THR A 146 -32.62 2.16 -34.76
C THR A 146 -31.22 1.60 -34.74
N ALA A 147 -30.69 1.43 -33.56
CA ALA A 147 -29.38 0.83 -33.32
C ALA A 147 -29.47 -0.18 -32.19
N GLN A 148 -28.77 -1.28 -32.34
CA GLN A 148 -28.66 -2.31 -31.30
C GLN A 148 -27.19 -2.66 -31.08
N GLY A 149 -26.68 -2.34 -29.89
CA GLY A 149 -25.33 -2.63 -29.49
C GLY A 149 -25.21 -3.97 -28.78
N THR A 150 -24.16 -4.70 -29.12
CA THR A 150 -23.77 -5.95 -28.45
C THR A 150 -22.30 -5.87 -28.08
N VAL A 151 -21.99 -5.99 -26.79
CA VAL A 151 -20.61 -6.06 -26.32
C VAL A 151 -20.04 -7.42 -26.67
N VAL A 152 -18.97 -7.44 -27.45
CA VAL A 152 -18.30 -8.64 -27.90
C VAL A 152 -17.19 -9.05 -26.92
N GLN A 153 -16.49 -8.05 -26.39
CA GLN A 153 -15.37 -8.26 -25.48
C GLN A 153 -15.20 -7.05 -24.55
N SER A 154 -14.80 -7.31 -23.33
CA SER A 154 -14.45 -6.29 -22.35
C SER A 154 -13.20 -6.70 -21.56
N ALA A 155 -12.42 -5.70 -21.13
CA ALA A 155 -11.26 -5.91 -20.28
C ALA A 155 -11.09 -4.72 -19.34
N VAL A 156 -10.72 -4.97 -18.10
CA VAL A 156 -10.30 -3.92 -17.16
C VAL A 156 -8.89 -3.46 -17.54
N GLN A 157 -8.72 -2.19 -17.77
CA GLN A 157 -7.41 -1.58 -18.02
C GLN A 157 -6.71 -1.21 -16.71
N SER A 158 -7.47 -0.63 -15.77
CA SER A 158 -6.99 -0.25 -14.46
C SER A 158 -8.16 -0.10 -13.51
N GLY A 159 -7.95 -0.33 -12.22
CA GLY A 159 -9.02 -0.26 -11.26
C GLY A 159 -8.57 0.12 -9.85
N SER A 160 -9.49 0.73 -9.13
CA SER A 160 -9.46 0.98 -7.71
C SER A 160 -10.81 0.56 -7.11
N ARG A 161 -11.03 0.87 -5.83
CA ARG A 161 -12.33 0.56 -5.17
C ARG A 161 -13.50 1.38 -5.71
N ASP A 162 -13.22 2.59 -6.17
CA ASP A 162 -14.25 3.59 -6.48
C ASP A 162 -14.18 4.09 -7.92
N GLU A 163 -13.13 3.72 -8.67
CA GLU A 163 -12.95 4.06 -10.07
C GLU A 163 -12.31 2.91 -10.84
N VAL A 164 -12.89 2.52 -11.96
CA VAL A 164 -12.41 1.45 -12.83
C VAL A 164 -12.50 1.89 -14.28
N VAL A 165 -11.42 1.68 -15.03
CA VAL A 165 -11.37 1.93 -16.48
C VAL A 165 -11.53 0.62 -17.23
N VAL A 166 -12.56 0.53 -18.05
CA VAL A 166 -12.92 -0.65 -18.84
C VAL A 166 -12.79 -0.35 -20.32
N LEU A 167 -12.13 -1.24 -21.04
CA LEU A 167 -12.07 -1.25 -22.49
C LEU A 167 -13.17 -2.19 -23.02
N LEU A 168 -13.94 -1.72 -24.00
CA LEU A 168 -15.04 -2.49 -24.56
C LEU A 168 -14.95 -2.50 -26.09
N MET A 169 -15.27 -3.64 -26.67
CA MET A 169 -15.51 -3.80 -28.09
C MET A 169 -16.99 -4.07 -28.30
N VAL A 170 -17.64 -3.21 -29.10
CA VAL A 170 -19.09 -3.26 -29.34
C VAL A 170 -19.35 -3.40 -30.83
N ASN A 171 -20.17 -4.36 -31.17
CA ASN A 171 -20.79 -4.44 -32.50
C ASN A 171 -22.16 -3.76 -32.41
N GLN A 172 -22.41 -2.81 -33.29
CA GLN A 172 -23.66 -2.09 -33.32
C GLN A 172 -24.34 -2.30 -34.70
N ALA A 173 -25.51 -2.90 -34.68
CA ALA A 173 -26.34 -3.01 -35.88
C ALA A 173 -27.20 -1.76 -35.99
N VAL A 174 -27.06 -1.00 -37.09
CA VAL A 174 -27.75 0.25 -37.32
C VAL A 174 -28.61 0.15 -38.54
N THR A 175 -29.89 0.60 -38.44
CA THR A 175 -30.81 0.77 -39.52
C THR A 175 -31.41 2.18 -39.53
N ASN A 176 -31.82 2.68 -40.66
CA ASN A 176 -32.56 3.94 -40.79
C ASN A 176 -33.40 3.96 -42.09
N THR A 177 -34.18 5.03 -42.30
CA THR A 177 -35.04 5.19 -43.49
C THR A 177 -34.27 5.05 -44.80
N ASN A 178 -33.03 5.53 -44.84
CA ASN A 178 -32.18 5.48 -46.04
C ASN A 178 -31.47 4.15 -46.23
N ARG A 179 -31.38 3.34 -45.17
CA ARG A 179 -30.73 2.02 -45.15
C ARG A 179 -31.55 1.08 -44.29
N PRO A 180 -32.54 0.38 -44.87
CA PRO A 180 -33.35 -0.59 -44.14
C PRO A 180 -32.57 -1.87 -43.79
N ASP A 181 -31.52 -2.21 -44.56
CA ASP A 181 -30.65 -3.33 -44.28
C ASP A 181 -29.69 -3.01 -43.13
N PRO A 182 -29.59 -3.87 -42.10
CA PRO A 182 -28.73 -3.62 -40.99
C PRO A 182 -27.25 -3.55 -41.39
N ARG A 183 -26.61 -2.43 -41.04
CA ARG A 183 -25.15 -2.30 -41.10
C ARG A 183 -24.54 -2.56 -39.73
N VAL A 184 -23.54 -3.42 -39.69
CA VAL A 184 -22.80 -3.66 -38.46
C VAL A 184 -21.56 -2.77 -38.38
N ASP A 185 -21.59 -1.84 -37.45
CA ASP A 185 -20.45 -0.99 -37.11
C ASP A 185 -19.73 -1.57 -35.89
N ARG A 186 -18.39 -1.59 -35.92
CA ARG A 186 -17.55 -2.06 -34.86
C ARG A 186 -16.90 -0.87 -34.17
N THR A 187 -17.21 -0.70 -32.92
CA THR A 187 -16.73 0.42 -32.12
C THR A 187 -15.88 -0.08 -30.96
N ARG A 188 -14.81 0.62 -30.69
CA ARG A 188 -14.01 0.46 -29.47
C ARG A 188 -14.33 1.63 -28.58
N MET A 189 -14.49 1.39 -27.30
CA MET A 189 -14.68 2.46 -26.34
C MET A 189 -13.88 2.18 -25.07
N LYS A 190 -13.45 3.26 -24.46
CA LYS A 190 -12.84 3.28 -23.14
C LYS A 190 -13.79 4.00 -22.21
N MET A 191 -14.25 3.31 -21.20
CA MET A 191 -15.25 3.79 -20.26
C MET A 191 -14.64 3.86 -18.84
N THR A 192 -14.72 5.03 -18.23
CA THR A 192 -14.39 5.19 -16.81
C THR A 192 -15.67 5.07 -16.01
N MET A 193 -15.69 4.06 -15.16
CA MET A 193 -16.78 3.82 -14.21
C MET A 193 -16.39 4.35 -12.84
N THR A 194 -17.26 5.15 -12.26
CA THR A 194 -17.07 5.71 -10.91
C THR A 194 -18.18 5.23 -9.99
N ARG A 195 -17.83 4.88 -8.77
CA ARG A 195 -18.78 4.41 -7.78
C ARG A 195 -19.43 5.60 -7.07
N VAL A 196 -20.73 5.77 -7.24
CA VAL A 196 -21.53 6.84 -6.62
C VAL A 196 -22.70 6.20 -5.87
N ASP A 197 -22.82 6.44 -4.58
CA ASP A 197 -23.89 5.89 -3.72
C ASP A 197 -24.07 4.37 -3.85
N GLY A 198 -22.94 3.65 -3.98
CA GLY A 198 -22.91 2.20 -4.11
C GLY A 198 -23.20 1.66 -5.51
N ARG A 199 -23.51 2.49 -6.50
CA ARG A 199 -23.74 2.14 -7.90
C ARG A 199 -22.51 2.52 -8.75
N TRP A 200 -22.21 1.70 -9.76
CA TRP A 200 -21.23 2.03 -10.77
C TRP A 200 -21.89 2.82 -11.90
N LEU A 201 -21.42 4.05 -12.12
CA LEU A 201 -21.92 4.98 -13.15
C LEU A 201 -20.78 5.38 -14.09
N ALA A 202 -21.10 5.59 -15.36
CA ALA A 202 -20.13 6.05 -16.35
C ALA A 202 -19.85 7.55 -16.16
N SER A 203 -18.63 7.90 -15.79
CA SER A 203 -18.17 9.29 -15.62
C SER A 203 -17.49 9.84 -16.87
N LYS A 204 -16.91 8.95 -17.68
CA LYS A 204 -16.24 9.33 -18.94
C LYS A 204 -16.37 8.21 -19.98
N VAL A 205 -16.63 8.56 -21.21
CA VAL A 205 -16.64 7.66 -22.36
C VAL A 205 -15.78 8.27 -23.47
N GLU A 206 -14.79 7.51 -23.90
CA GLU A 206 -13.86 7.89 -24.98
C GLU A 206 -13.92 6.86 -26.09
N LEU A 207 -13.90 7.34 -27.32
CA LEU A 207 -13.85 6.51 -28.54
C LEU A 207 -12.44 6.68 -29.14
N PRO A 208 -11.52 5.72 -28.91
CA PRO A 208 -10.15 5.80 -29.40
C PRO A 208 -10.05 5.49 -30.89
#